data_021d7dd7883d02fa0017c075958d5651
#
_entry.id   021d7dd7883d02fa0017c075958d5651
#
_cell.length_a   1.000
_cell.length_b   1.000
_cell.length_c   1.000
_cell.angle_alpha   90.00
_cell.angle_beta   90.00
_cell.angle_gamma   90.00
#
_symmetry.space_group_name_H-M   'P 1'
#
loop_
_entity.id
_entity.type
_entity.pdbx_description
1 polymer ?
#
loop_
_entity_poly.entity_id
_entity_poly.type
_entity_poly.pdbx_seq_one_letter_code
_entity_poly.pdbx_strand_id
1 'polypeptide(L)'
;MGERLPPAIFLMGPTAAGKTDLAIELAQALPCELISVDSALVYRGMDIGTAKPDRATLEAYPHQLIDILDPADAYSAADFRADALAAMADATARGRIPLLVGGTMLYYKALLEGLADMPSADPAIRAELEARAAREGWEVLHQELAAVDPESAARIHPNDPQRLTRALEVYLSGGVSMSELRRRQASQNHDAGPAGAGHLPYTVAQLAIAPANRQVLHARIAQRFRLMLEQGFVQEVENLRERRDLHAGLPSIRAVGYRQVWEYLEGNLTRAEMEERGIIATRQLAKRQFTWLRSWADLHWLDSLACDNLPRALKYLESVSILG
;
A
#
# COMPACT_ATOMS: atom_id res chain seq x y z
N MET A 1 36.74 -7.99 -3.54
CA MET A 1 35.62 -8.37 -2.66
C MET A 1 34.51 -7.40 -3.03
N GLY A 2 33.41 -7.87 -3.63
CA GLY A 2 32.26 -7.03 -3.89
C GLY A 2 31.70 -6.50 -2.56
N GLU A 3 31.38 -5.23 -2.48
CA GLU A 3 30.72 -4.65 -1.31
C GLU A 3 29.41 -5.38 -1.05
N ARG A 4 29.25 -5.93 0.14
CA ARG A 4 28.01 -6.61 0.55
C ARG A 4 26.93 -5.53 0.71
N LEU A 5 25.80 -5.68 0.01
CA LEU A 5 24.67 -4.77 0.13
C LEU A 5 24.16 -4.74 1.58
N PRO A 6 23.74 -3.57 2.10
CA PRO A 6 23.19 -3.45 3.43
C PRO A 6 21.90 -4.30 3.57
N PRO A 7 21.59 -4.82 4.77
CA PRO A 7 20.40 -5.59 5.02
C PRO A 7 19.15 -4.73 5.13
N ALA A 8 18.00 -5.28 4.71
CA ALA A 8 16.67 -4.74 4.99
C ALA A 8 15.68 -5.88 5.25
N ILE A 9 14.62 -5.62 6.01
CA ILE A 9 13.58 -6.60 6.33
C ILE A 9 12.23 -6.07 5.86
N PHE A 10 11.51 -6.88 5.09
CA PHE A 10 10.12 -6.62 4.74
C PHE A 10 9.20 -7.48 5.59
N LEU A 11 8.29 -6.88 6.34
CA LEU A 11 7.23 -7.55 7.09
C LEU A 11 5.89 -7.21 6.46
N MET A 12 5.43 -8.11 5.62
CA MET A 12 4.22 -8.00 4.83
C MET A 12 3.05 -8.75 5.46
N GLY A 13 1.84 -8.41 5.08
CA GLY A 13 0.66 -9.16 5.50
C GLY A 13 -0.63 -8.39 5.27
N PRO A 14 -1.77 -9.08 5.28
CA PRO A 14 -3.06 -8.41 5.14
C PRO A 14 -3.37 -7.53 6.35
N THR A 15 -4.35 -6.65 6.18
CA THR A 15 -4.89 -5.89 7.31
C THR A 15 -5.43 -6.83 8.39
N ALA A 16 -5.31 -6.46 9.66
CA ALA A 16 -5.68 -7.25 10.84
C ALA A 16 -4.88 -8.56 11.04
N ALA A 17 -3.71 -8.71 10.41
CA ALA A 17 -2.86 -9.90 10.57
C ALA A 17 -1.91 -9.88 11.77
N GLY A 18 -1.77 -8.76 12.52
CA GLY A 18 -0.85 -8.67 13.66
C GLY A 18 0.59 -8.28 13.27
N LYS A 19 0.76 -7.55 12.16
CA LYS A 19 2.09 -7.07 11.72
C LYS A 19 2.77 -6.15 12.71
N THR A 20 2.01 -5.23 13.30
CA THR A 20 2.54 -4.21 14.22
C THR A 20 3.16 -4.84 15.46
N ASP A 21 2.50 -5.83 16.04
CA ASP A 21 3.01 -6.53 17.23
C ASP A 21 4.35 -7.20 16.94
N LEU A 22 4.44 -7.99 15.86
CA LEU A 22 5.68 -8.64 15.44
C LEU A 22 6.77 -7.64 15.04
N ALA A 23 6.40 -6.51 14.43
CA ALA A 23 7.36 -5.45 14.08
C ALA A 23 7.99 -4.82 15.32
N ILE A 24 7.21 -4.59 16.37
CA ILE A 24 7.69 -4.09 17.66
C ILE A 24 8.60 -5.13 18.34
N GLU A 25 8.20 -6.41 18.37
CA GLU A 25 9.04 -7.49 18.91
C GLU A 25 10.39 -7.59 18.18
N LEU A 26 10.38 -7.47 16.84
CA LEU A 26 11.62 -7.44 16.04
C LEU A 26 12.49 -6.20 16.36
N ALA A 27 11.87 -5.02 16.52
CA ALA A 27 12.60 -3.80 16.86
C ALA A 27 13.16 -3.80 18.28
N GLN A 28 12.59 -4.61 19.18
CA GLN A 28 13.16 -4.86 20.53
C GLN A 28 14.34 -5.82 20.49
N ALA A 29 14.29 -6.82 19.60
CA ALA A 29 15.33 -7.85 19.50
C ALA A 29 16.52 -7.45 18.61
N LEU A 30 16.33 -6.55 17.67
CA LEU A 30 17.30 -6.16 16.65
C LEU A 30 17.41 -4.63 16.56
N PRO A 31 18.54 -4.08 16.10
CA PRO A 31 18.71 -2.66 15.88
C PRO A 31 17.93 -2.20 14.63
N CYS A 32 16.63 -2.45 14.60
CA CYS A 32 15.76 -2.07 13.49
C CYS A 32 15.25 -0.64 13.61
N GLU A 33 14.92 -0.05 12.46
CA GLU A 33 14.14 1.17 12.34
C GLU A 33 12.89 0.91 11.53
N LEU A 34 11.74 1.25 12.09
CA LEU A 34 10.43 0.96 11.52
C LEU A 34 10.07 1.96 10.43
N ILE A 35 9.69 1.46 9.26
CA ILE A 35 9.25 2.27 8.12
C ILE A 35 7.87 1.74 7.69
N SER A 36 6.87 2.59 7.69
CA SER A 36 5.50 2.22 7.31
C SER A 36 5.36 2.03 5.80
N VAL A 37 4.74 0.93 5.38
CA VAL A 37 4.41 0.65 3.97
C VAL A 37 2.89 0.59 3.83
N ASP A 38 2.25 1.73 4.09
CA ASP A 38 0.80 1.86 4.07
C ASP A 38 0.36 3.16 3.39
N SER A 39 -0.60 3.08 2.47
CA SER A 39 -1.09 4.23 1.70
C SER A 39 -2.11 5.10 2.43
N ALA A 40 -2.48 4.75 3.65
CA ALA A 40 -3.42 5.50 4.46
C ALA A 40 -2.80 6.09 5.74
N LEU A 41 -1.82 5.39 6.34
CA LEU A 41 -1.10 5.87 7.53
C LEU A 41 -0.28 7.14 7.29
N VAL A 42 -0.01 7.48 6.03
CA VAL A 42 0.72 8.69 5.63
C VAL A 42 -0.04 9.98 5.97
N TYR A 43 -1.36 9.92 6.12
CA TYR A 43 -2.20 11.09 6.28
C TYR A 43 -2.36 11.52 7.73
N ARG A 44 -2.12 12.80 8.02
CA ARG A 44 -2.36 13.42 9.33
C ARG A 44 -3.85 13.48 9.65
N GLY A 45 -4.22 13.14 10.90
CA GLY A 45 -5.60 13.20 11.37
C GLY A 45 -6.51 12.08 10.84
N MET A 46 -5.93 11.08 10.19
CA MET A 46 -6.59 9.83 9.80
C MET A 46 -6.03 8.69 10.66
N ASP A 47 -6.50 8.58 11.88
CA ASP A 47 -5.86 7.76 12.92
C ASP A 47 -6.67 6.51 13.24
N ILE A 48 -7.94 6.68 13.61
CA ILE A 48 -8.80 5.58 14.05
C ILE A 48 -9.11 4.67 12.86
N GLY A 49 -9.60 5.24 11.76
CA GLY A 49 -10.03 4.47 10.58
C GLY A 49 -8.89 3.77 9.84
N THR A 50 -7.66 4.20 9.99
CA THR A 50 -6.47 3.54 9.45
C THR A 50 -5.89 2.48 10.40
N ALA A 51 -6.35 2.41 11.65
CA ALA A 51 -5.73 1.67 12.75
C ALA A 51 -4.27 2.07 12.98
N LYS A 52 -3.99 3.37 12.93
CA LYS A 52 -2.67 3.91 13.24
C LYS A 52 -2.29 3.50 14.67
N PRO A 53 -1.03 3.10 14.93
CA PRO A 53 -0.58 2.88 16.29
C PRO A 53 -0.84 4.13 17.14
N ASP A 54 -1.23 3.93 18.39
CA ASP A 54 -1.48 5.06 19.29
C ASP A 54 -0.19 5.86 19.56
N ARG A 55 -0.39 7.05 20.13
CA ARG A 55 0.70 7.98 20.40
C ARG A 55 1.79 7.38 21.29
N ALA A 56 1.42 6.64 22.32
CA ALA A 56 2.37 6.00 23.21
C ALA A 56 3.23 4.95 22.49
N THR A 57 2.62 4.18 21.61
CA THR A 57 3.30 3.21 20.74
C THR A 57 4.25 3.93 19.78
N LEU A 58 3.82 5.02 19.12
CA LEU A 58 4.67 5.77 18.20
C LEU A 58 5.82 6.52 18.90
N GLU A 59 5.63 6.96 20.14
CA GLU A 59 6.71 7.55 20.95
C GLU A 59 7.74 6.50 21.38
N ALA A 60 7.31 5.29 21.74
CA ALA A 60 8.19 4.19 22.13
C ALA A 60 8.89 3.52 20.93
N TYR A 61 8.18 3.40 19.83
CA TYR A 61 8.65 2.75 18.57
C TYR A 61 8.32 3.67 17.39
N PRO A 62 9.13 4.69 17.13
CA PRO A 62 8.90 5.62 16.03
C PRO A 62 8.85 4.90 14.69
N HIS A 63 7.84 5.25 13.89
CA HIS A 63 7.67 4.73 12.54
C HIS A 63 7.88 5.87 11.55
N GLN A 64 8.81 5.71 10.63
CA GLN A 64 8.94 6.62 9.48
C GLN A 64 7.73 6.48 8.55
N LEU A 65 7.42 7.51 7.80
CA LEU A 65 6.34 7.58 6.80
C LEU A 65 4.92 7.42 7.39
N ILE A 66 4.73 7.86 8.63
CA ILE A 66 3.42 8.08 9.25
C ILE A 66 3.23 9.59 9.41
N ASP A 67 2.02 10.11 9.21
CA ASP A 67 1.65 11.53 9.39
C ASP A 67 2.50 12.52 8.58
N ILE A 68 2.93 12.14 7.40
CA ILE A 68 3.78 12.97 6.54
C ILE A 68 3.00 13.89 5.61
N LEU A 69 1.73 13.59 5.32
CA LEU A 69 0.92 14.30 4.33
C LEU A 69 -0.39 14.85 4.91
N ASP A 70 -0.88 15.90 4.26
CA ASP A 70 -2.26 16.36 4.48
C ASP A 70 -3.24 15.47 3.70
N PRO A 71 -4.45 15.19 4.23
CA PRO A 71 -5.47 14.41 3.52
C PRO A 71 -5.93 14.99 2.18
N ALA A 72 -5.69 16.27 1.90
CA ALA A 72 -5.97 16.89 0.61
C ALA A 72 -4.95 16.50 -0.48
N ASP A 73 -3.77 16.04 -0.08
CA ASP A 73 -2.70 15.69 -0.98
C ASP A 73 -2.81 14.25 -1.52
N ALA A 74 -2.22 14.02 -2.69
CA ALA A 74 -2.11 12.68 -3.25
C ALA A 74 -0.73 12.10 -2.96
N TYR A 75 -0.67 10.79 -2.64
CA TYR A 75 0.59 10.08 -2.43
C TYR A 75 0.69 8.90 -3.38
N SER A 76 1.62 8.98 -4.31
CA SER A 76 1.82 7.96 -5.34
C SER A 76 2.82 6.88 -4.89
N ALA A 77 2.88 5.78 -5.66
CA ALA A 77 3.93 4.77 -5.45
C ALA A 77 5.34 5.29 -5.76
N ALA A 78 5.45 6.35 -6.57
CA ALA A 78 6.73 7.00 -6.87
C ALA A 78 7.19 7.85 -5.68
N ASP A 79 6.28 8.65 -5.09
CA ASP A 79 6.57 9.42 -3.89
C ASP A 79 6.97 8.49 -2.74
N PHE A 80 6.18 7.43 -2.51
CA PHE A 80 6.52 6.41 -1.51
C PHE A 80 7.92 5.83 -1.74
N ARG A 81 8.26 5.48 -2.99
CA ARG A 81 9.57 4.89 -3.30
C ARG A 81 10.71 5.84 -2.97
N ALA A 82 10.57 7.11 -3.32
CA ALA A 82 11.57 8.13 -3.03
C ALA A 82 11.76 8.31 -1.52
N ASP A 83 10.66 8.49 -0.78
CA ASP A 83 10.70 8.69 0.67
C ASP A 83 11.20 7.44 1.41
N ALA A 84 10.77 6.26 0.99
CA ALA A 84 11.21 5.01 1.61
C ALA A 84 12.71 4.74 1.37
N LEU A 85 13.25 5.02 0.19
CA LEU A 85 14.68 4.90 -0.08
C LEU A 85 15.50 5.89 0.78
N ALA A 86 15.01 7.12 0.94
CA ALA A 86 15.64 8.11 1.82
C ALA A 86 15.63 7.65 3.29
N ALA A 87 14.48 7.17 3.78
CA ALA A 87 14.34 6.63 5.14
C ALA A 87 15.24 5.39 5.37
N MET A 88 15.33 4.49 4.40
CA MET A 88 16.19 3.31 4.45
C MET A 88 17.68 3.70 4.51
N ALA A 89 18.09 4.65 3.67
CA ALA A 89 19.48 5.14 3.64
C ALA A 89 19.88 5.81 4.96
N ASP A 90 18.97 6.60 5.51
CA ASP A 90 19.15 7.27 6.80
C ASP A 90 19.25 6.29 7.97
N ALA A 91 18.39 5.27 8.02
CA ALA A 91 18.47 4.17 8.99
C ALA A 91 19.82 3.43 8.89
N THR A 92 20.24 3.09 7.67
CA THR A 92 21.49 2.39 7.40
C THR A 92 22.71 3.23 7.82
N ALA A 93 22.70 4.53 7.57
CA ALA A 93 23.76 5.45 7.98
C ALA A 93 23.91 5.52 9.52
N ARG A 94 22.83 5.25 10.26
CA ARG A 94 22.85 5.14 11.72
C ARG A 94 23.16 3.73 12.24
N GLY A 95 23.57 2.81 11.35
CA GLY A 95 23.85 1.43 11.72
C GLY A 95 22.62 0.61 12.09
N ARG A 96 21.41 1.03 11.65
CA ARG A 96 20.16 0.34 11.91
C ARG A 96 19.68 -0.42 10.67
N ILE A 97 18.92 -1.49 10.88
CA ILE A 97 18.33 -2.29 9.81
C ILE A 97 16.95 -1.71 9.47
N PRO A 98 16.71 -1.24 8.24
CA PRO A 98 15.37 -0.84 7.82
C PRO A 98 14.38 -2.00 7.93
N LEU A 99 13.33 -1.85 8.75
CA LEU A 99 12.23 -2.81 8.88
C LEU A 99 10.97 -2.18 8.28
N LEU A 100 10.65 -2.56 7.07
CA LEU A 100 9.51 -2.07 6.31
C LEU A 100 8.27 -2.89 6.66
N VAL A 101 7.24 -2.24 7.20
CA VAL A 101 6.05 -2.91 7.75
C VAL A 101 4.79 -2.41 7.08
N GLY A 102 4.02 -3.29 6.44
CA GLY A 102 2.76 -2.85 5.86
C GLY A 102 2.00 -3.86 5.02
N GLY A 103 0.97 -3.34 4.36
CA GLY A 103 0.07 -4.14 3.52
C GLY A 103 -0.14 -3.58 2.11
N THR A 104 0.49 -2.47 1.75
CA THR A 104 0.39 -1.87 0.41
C THR A 104 1.39 -2.55 -0.54
N MET A 105 0.96 -3.68 -1.10
CA MET A 105 1.82 -4.56 -1.90
C MET A 105 2.44 -3.88 -3.13
N LEU A 106 1.73 -2.90 -3.72
CA LEU A 106 2.27 -2.10 -4.83
C LEU A 106 3.53 -1.32 -4.41
N TYR A 107 3.59 -0.85 -3.16
CA TYR A 107 4.72 -0.10 -2.64
C TYR A 107 5.96 -0.98 -2.48
N TYR A 108 5.80 -2.20 -1.94
CA TYR A 108 6.88 -3.18 -1.89
C TYR A 108 7.41 -3.53 -3.29
N LYS A 109 6.48 -3.72 -4.24
CA LYS A 109 6.86 -4.00 -5.63
C LYS A 109 7.62 -2.82 -6.24
N ALA A 110 7.16 -1.60 -6.02
CA ALA A 110 7.83 -0.39 -6.48
C ALA A 110 9.25 -0.26 -5.92
N LEU A 111 9.46 -0.65 -4.66
CA LEU A 111 10.81 -0.68 -4.06
C LEU A 111 11.70 -1.73 -4.72
N LEU A 112 11.23 -2.97 -4.86
CA LEU A 112 12.04 -4.09 -5.36
C LEU A 112 12.38 -3.98 -6.85
N GLU A 113 11.38 -3.65 -7.66
CA GLU A 113 11.48 -3.70 -9.12
C GLU A 113 11.66 -2.32 -9.76
N GLY A 114 11.55 -1.24 -8.97
CA GLY A 114 11.44 0.10 -9.51
C GLY A 114 10.07 0.38 -10.13
N LEU A 115 9.94 1.54 -10.74
CA LEU A 115 8.73 1.96 -11.46
C LEU A 115 9.10 2.34 -12.88
N ALA A 116 8.22 2.02 -13.85
CA ALA A 116 8.37 2.54 -15.20
C ALA A 116 8.28 4.06 -15.18
N ASP A 117 9.13 4.71 -15.97
CA ASP A 117 9.09 6.15 -16.16
C ASP A 117 7.82 6.51 -16.95
N MET A 118 6.77 6.81 -16.21
CA MET A 118 5.45 7.15 -16.75
C MET A 118 5.20 8.64 -16.51
N PRO A 119 4.54 9.33 -17.46
CA PRO A 119 4.10 10.71 -17.26
C PRO A 119 3.40 10.90 -15.92
N SER A 120 3.61 12.05 -15.29
CA SER A 120 2.87 12.45 -14.10
C SER A 120 1.36 12.50 -14.38
N ALA A 121 0.56 12.43 -13.32
CA ALA A 121 -0.89 12.56 -13.44
C ALA A 121 -1.26 13.96 -13.97
N ASP A 122 -2.14 14.02 -14.97
CA ASP A 122 -2.67 15.25 -15.53
C ASP A 122 -4.15 15.39 -15.16
N PRO A 123 -4.50 16.32 -14.24
CA PRO A 123 -5.88 16.53 -13.82
C PRO A 123 -6.82 16.93 -14.98
N ALA A 124 -6.33 17.65 -16.01
CA ALA A 124 -7.14 18.08 -17.13
C ALA A 124 -7.51 16.88 -18.02
N ILE A 125 -6.54 16.01 -18.33
CA ILE A 125 -6.80 14.78 -19.10
C ILE A 125 -7.78 13.87 -18.32
N ARG A 126 -7.62 13.74 -17.02
CA ARG A 126 -8.54 12.94 -16.19
C ARG A 126 -9.96 13.48 -16.21
N ALA A 127 -10.12 14.78 -16.01
CA ALA A 127 -11.44 15.42 -16.06
C ALA A 127 -12.12 15.24 -17.44
N GLU A 128 -11.36 15.34 -18.53
CA GLU A 128 -11.88 15.09 -19.87
C GLU A 128 -12.32 13.63 -20.06
N LEU A 129 -11.49 12.67 -19.65
CA LEU A 129 -11.83 11.24 -19.72
C LEU A 129 -13.06 10.89 -18.89
N GLU A 130 -13.18 11.46 -17.69
CA GLU A 130 -14.36 11.27 -16.84
C GLU A 130 -15.63 11.89 -17.47
N ALA A 131 -15.52 13.11 -18.04
CA ALA A 131 -16.62 13.75 -18.74
C ALA A 131 -17.04 12.95 -20.00
N ARG A 132 -16.08 12.41 -20.74
CA ARG A 132 -16.36 11.52 -21.88
C ARG A 132 -17.04 10.22 -21.41
N ALA A 133 -16.53 9.59 -20.36
CA ALA A 133 -17.13 8.40 -19.80
C ALA A 133 -18.58 8.60 -19.33
N ALA A 134 -18.89 9.79 -18.80
CA ALA A 134 -20.25 10.15 -18.40
C ALA A 134 -21.22 10.29 -19.60
N ARG A 135 -20.71 10.71 -20.76
CA ARG A 135 -21.52 10.85 -21.99
C ARG A 135 -21.60 9.58 -22.83
N GLU A 136 -20.50 8.86 -22.97
CA GLU A 136 -20.29 7.79 -23.97
C GLU A 136 -20.22 6.40 -23.31
N GLY A 137 -19.97 6.35 -22.01
CA GLY A 137 -19.78 5.13 -21.24
C GLY A 137 -18.32 4.66 -21.22
N TRP A 138 -17.97 3.91 -20.17
CA TRP A 138 -16.61 3.37 -19.97
C TRP A 138 -16.22 2.33 -21.03
N GLU A 139 -17.19 1.65 -21.62
CA GLU A 139 -16.97 0.65 -22.67
C GLU A 139 -16.32 1.28 -23.92
N VAL A 140 -16.74 2.49 -24.33
CA VAL A 140 -16.16 3.23 -25.47
C VAL A 140 -14.70 3.58 -25.18
N LEU A 141 -14.39 4.05 -23.99
CA LEU A 141 -13.03 4.37 -23.58
C LEU A 141 -12.15 3.09 -23.52
N HIS A 142 -12.74 1.96 -23.14
CA HIS A 142 -12.03 0.69 -23.13
C HIS A 142 -11.70 0.22 -24.55
N GLN A 143 -12.60 0.41 -25.53
CA GLN A 143 -12.33 0.12 -26.94
C GLN A 143 -11.24 1.06 -27.50
N GLU A 144 -11.21 2.33 -27.09
CA GLU A 144 -10.12 3.24 -27.45
C GLU A 144 -8.78 2.77 -26.86
N LEU A 145 -8.76 2.33 -25.59
CA LEU A 145 -7.57 1.72 -25.01
C LEU A 145 -7.13 0.49 -25.78
N ALA A 146 -8.06 -0.36 -26.21
CA ALA A 146 -7.75 -1.56 -26.99
C ALA A 146 -7.08 -1.25 -28.35
N ALA A 147 -7.38 -0.10 -28.94
CA ALA A 147 -6.75 0.37 -30.17
C ALA A 147 -5.29 0.82 -29.96
N VAL A 148 -4.97 1.45 -28.81
CA VAL A 148 -3.65 2.06 -28.55
C VAL A 148 -2.75 1.21 -27.65
N ASP A 149 -3.34 0.38 -26.78
CA ASP A 149 -2.66 -0.52 -25.84
C ASP A 149 -3.48 -1.81 -25.64
N PRO A 150 -3.49 -2.73 -26.65
CA PRO A 150 -4.26 -3.98 -26.56
C PRO A 150 -3.87 -4.84 -25.35
N GLU A 151 -2.60 -4.80 -24.95
CA GLU A 151 -2.09 -5.58 -23.81
C GLU A 151 -2.65 -5.06 -22.48
N SER A 152 -2.74 -3.76 -22.29
CA SER A 152 -3.39 -3.17 -21.11
C SER A 152 -4.90 -3.40 -21.15
N ALA A 153 -5.57 -3.23 -22.29
CA ALA A 153 -6.99 -3.46 -22.42
C ALA A 153 -7.40 -4.91 -22.09
N ALA A 154 -6.61 -5.90 -22.50
CA ALA A 154 -6.87 -7.30 -22.16
C ALA A 154 -6.82 -7.59 -20.64
N ARG A 155 -6.10 -6.77 -19.87
CA ARG A 155 -5.93 -6.93 -18.41
C ARG A 155 -6.83 -6.03 -17.57
N ILE A 156 -7.31 -4.93 -18.14
CA ILE A 156 -8.14 -3.93 -17.46
C ILE A 156 -9.60 -4.22 -17.81
N HIS A 157 -10.42 -4.48 -16.79
CA HIS A 157 -11.84 -4.66 -17.02
C HIS A 157 -12.49 -3.32 -17.41
N PRO A 158 -13.48 -3.27 -18.34
CA PRO A 158 -14.17 -2.02 -18.72
C PRO A 158 -14.77 -1.27 -17.52
N ASN A 159 -15.22 -2.00 -16.50
CA ASN A 159 -15.75 -1.43 -15.25
C ASN A 159 -14.66 -1.13 -14.19
N ASP A 160 -13.41 -0.93 -14.60
CA ASP A 160 -12.32 -0.41 -13.74
C ASP A 160 -11.91 1.00 -14.21
N PRO A 161 -12.71 2.03 -13.87
CA PRO A 161 -12.49 3.42 -14.32
C PRO A 161 -11.09 3.92 -14.00
N GLN A 162 -10.59 3.62 -12.80
CA GLN A 162 -9.31 4.13 -12.32
C GLN A 162 -8.14 3.63 -13.17
N ARG A 163 -8.11 2.33 -13.48
CA ARG A 163 -7.03 1.76 -14.30
C ARG A 163 -7.16 2.16 -15.76
N LEU A 164 -8.39 2.21 -16.25
CA LEU A 164 -8.69 2.63 -17.62
C LEU A 164 -8.28 4.08 -17.86
N THR A 165 -8.71 4.99 -16.98
CA THR A 165 -8.30 6.40 -17.02
C THR A 165 -6.77 6.52 -16.99
N ARG A 166 -6.09 5.81 -16.08
CA ARG A 166 -4.63 5.89 -16.00
C ARG A 166 -3.92 5.39 -17.26
N ALA A 167 -4.40 4.32 -17.87
CA ALA A 167 -3.80 3.77 -19.10
C ALA A 167 -3.94 4.74 -20.28
N LEU A 168 -5.12 5.33 -20.44
CA LEU A 168 -5.38 6.35 -21.49
C LEU A 168 -4.62 7.66 -21.19
N GLU A 169 -4.59 8.11 -19.94
CA GLU A 169 -3.84 9.29 -19.51
C GLU A 169 -2.35 9.17 -19.89
N VAL A 170 -1.73 8.04 -19.61
CA VAL A 170 -0.32 7.78 -19.96
C VAL A 170 -0.10 7.91 -21.47
N TYR A 171 -0.99 7.33 -22.28
CA TYR A 171 -0.90 7.41 -23.73
C TYR A 171 -1.13 8.85 -24.25
N LEU A 172 -2.16 9.51 -23.75
CA LEU A 172 -2.50 10.88 -24.18
C LEU A 172 -1.42 11.90 -23.78
N SER A 173 -0.77 11.70 -22.64
CA SER A 173 0.30 12.59 -22.17
C SER A 173 1.64 12.38 -22.89
N GLY A 174 1.97 11.15 -23.26
CA GLY A 174 3.31 10.81 -23.74
C GLY A 174 3.38 10.17 -25.12
N GLY A 175 2.25 9.83 -25.75
CA GLY A 175 2.20 9.16 -27.04
C GLY A 175 2.72 7.70 -27.02
N VAL A 176 3.09 7.18 -25.82
CA VAL A 176 3.60 5.82 -25.62
C VAL A 176 2.68 5.06 -24.69
N SER A 177 2.33 3.82 -25.04
CA SER A 177 1.42 3.03 -24.22
C SER A 177 2.04 2.59 -22.88
N MET A 178 1.18 2.37 -21.89
CA MET A 178 1.62 1.91 -20.56
C MET A 178 2.33 0.55 -20.63
N SER A 179 1.86 -0.37 -21.49
CA SER A 179 2.49 -1.67 -21.67
C SER A 179 3.89 -1.56 -22.26
N GLU A 180 4.09 -0.64 -23.20
CA GLU A 180 5.40 -0.37 -23.79
C GLU A 180 6.38 0.22 -22.78
N LEU A 181 5.96 1.18 -21.96
CA LEU A 181 6.80 1.75 -20.91
C LEU A 181 7.22 0.69 -19.88
N ARG A 182 6.32 -0.23 -19.53
CA ARG A 182 6.64 -1.36 -18.63
C ARG A 182 7.64 -2.33 -19.27
N ARG A 183 7.51 -2.63 -20.58
CA ARG A 183 8.47 -3.48 -21.28
C ARG A 183 9.86 -2.85 -21.32
N ARG A 184 9.95 -1.54 -21.60
CA ARG A 184 11.23 -0.81 -21.58
C ARG A 184 11.89 -0.88 -20.22
N GLN A 185 11.15 -0.66 -19.14
CA GLN A 185 11.67 -0.81 -17.77
C GLN A 185 12.16 -2.24 -17.50
N ALA A 186 11.39 -3.25 -17.88
CA ALA A 186 11.77 -4.65 -17.66
C ALA A 186 13.06 -5.01 -18.40
N SER A 187 13.23 -4.52 -19.64
CA SER A 187 14.47 -4.69 -20.41
C SER A 187 15.66 -3.99 -19.74
N GLN A 188 15.48 -2.74 -19.31
CA GLN A 188 16.53 -1.99 -18.59
C GLN A 188 16.96 -2.68 -17.30
N ASN A 189 16.02 -3.22 -16.54
CA ASN A 189 16.31 -3.96 -15.32
C ASN A 189 17.07 -5.26 -15.61
N HIS A 190 16.75 -5.95 -16.71
CA HIS A 190 17.43 -7.17 -17.13
C HIS A 190 18.87 -6.90 -17.57
N ASP A 191 19.09 -5.84 -18.34
CA ASP A 191 20.40 -5.50 -18.91
C ASP A 191 21.36 -4.93 -17.84
N ALA A 192 20.81 -4.26 -16.82
CA ALA A 192 21.60 -3.63 -15.75
C ALA A 192 22.04 -4.61 -14.65
N GLY A 193 21.55 -5.86 -14.65
CA GLY A 193 21.88 -6.85 -13.62
C GLY A 193 21.41 -6.46 -12.20
N PRO A 194 21.86 -7.17 -11.15
CA PRO A 194 21.42 -6.92 -9.76
C PRO A 194 21.76 -5.54 -9.20
N ALA A 195 22.64 -4.79 -9.85
CA ALA A 195 23.05 -3.42 -9.47
C ALA A 195 22.40 -2.33 -10.34
N GLY A 196 21.43 -2.69 -11.19
CA GLY A 196 20.81 -1.76 -12.12
C GLY A 196 19.94 -0.68 -11.48
N ALA A 197 19.74 0.41 -12.20
CA ALA A 197 19.06 1.63 -11.74
C ALA A 197 17.62 1.45 -11.22
N GLY A 198 17.01 0.28 -11.42
CA GLY A 198 15.66 -0.07 -10.91
C GLY A 198 15.65 -0.94 -9.67
N HIS A 199 16.77 -1.60 -9.34
CA HIS A 199 16.86 -2.52 -8.21
C HIS A 199 17.05 -1.81 -6.87
N LEU A 200 16.50 -2.41 -5.82
CA LEU A 200 16.70 -1.96 -4.45
C LEU A 200 18.15 -2.28 -4.02
N PRO A 201 18.98 -1.30 -3.60
CA PRO A 201 20.38 -1.54 -3.24
C PRO A 201 20.52 -2.12 -1.83
N TYR A 202 19.76 -3.18 -1.55
CA TYR A 202 19.72 -3.87 -0.25
C TYR A 202 19.59 -5.37 -0.44
N THR A 203 20.16 -6.13 0.50
CA THR A 203 19.83 -7.54 0.69
C THR A 203 18.56 -7.63 1.51
N VAL A 204 17.46 -8.13 0.94
CA VAL A 204 16.13 -8.09 1.56
C VAL A 204 15.72 -9.46 2.06
N ALA A 205 15.41 -9.58 3.35
CA ALA A 205 14.63 -10.71 3.87
C ALA A 205 13.14 -10.38 3.82
N GLN A 206 12.34 -11.32 3.35
CA GLN A 206 10.92 -11.12 3.11
C GLN A 206 10.09 -12.03 3.99
N LEU A 207 9.38 -11.44 4.96
CA LEU A 207 8.47 -12.11 5.88
C LEU A 207 7.02 -11.76 5.54
N ALA A 208 6.13 -12.74 5.62
CA ALA A 208 4.69 -12.50 5.60
C ALA A 208 4.05 -13.10 6.84
N ILE A 209 3.15 -12.34 7.48
CA ILE A 209 2.37 -12.82 8.61
C ILE A 209 0.88 -12.77 8.29
N ALA A 210 0.20 -13.90 8.49
CA ALA A 210 -1.26 -14.00 8.35
C ALA A 210 -1.78 -15.24 9.10
N PRO A 211 -3.05 -15.25 9.55
CA PRO A 211 -3.62 -16.48 10.08
C PRO A 211 -3.84 -17.48 8.94
N ALA A 212 -3.50 -18.76 9.19
CA ALA A 212 -3.75 -19.85 8.25
C ALA A 212 -5.24 -19.99 7.92
N ASN A 213 -6.12 -19.75 8.90
CA ASN A 213 -7.57 -19.79 8.73
C ASN A 213 -8.13 -18.40 8.41
N ARG A 214 -8.71 -18.24 7.22
CA ARG A 214 -9.36 -17.01 6.78
C ARG A 214 -10.51 -16.54 7.67
N GLN A 215 -11.24 -17.46 8.30
CA GLN A 215 -12.35 -17.10 9.17
C GLN A 215 -11.87 -16.29 10.38
N VAL A 216 -10.69 -16.63 10.91
CA VAL A 216 -10.06 -15.85 11.99
C VAL A 216 -9.79 -14.41 11.55
N LEU A 217 -9.24 -14.22 10.34
CA LEU A 217 -9.00 -12.89 9.82
C LEU A 217 -10.29 -12.11 9.60
N HIS A 218 -11.34 -12.76 9.07
CA HIS A 218 -12.65 -12.13 8.88
C HIS A 218 -13.30 -11.72 10.22
N ALA A 219 -13.15 -12.53 11.27
CA ALA A 219 -13.63 -12.19 12.60
C ALA A 219 -12.85 -11.00 13.19
N ARG A 220 -11.50 -11.01 13.08
CA ARG A 220 -10.64 -9.89 13.51
C ARG A 220 -10.96 -8.60 12.78
N ILE A 221 -11.22 -8.65 11.47
CA ILE A 221 -11.61 -7.49 10.67
C ILE A 221 -12.94 -6.91 11.19
N ALA A 222 -13.95 -7.75 11.41
CA ALA A 222 -15.26 -7.29 11.89
C ALA A 222 -15.16 -6.70 13.29
N GLN A 223 -14.46 -7.36 14.20
CA GLN A 223 -14.22 -6.87 15.56
C GLN A 223 -13.48 -5.53 15.55
N ARG A 224 -12.41 -5.41 14.78
CA ARG A 224 -11.62 -4.17 14.69
C ARG A 224 -12.43 -3.02 14.13
N PHE A 225 -13.26 -3.24 13.11
CA PHE A 225 -14.10 -2.20 12.55
C PHE A 225 -15.12 -1.67 13.57
N ARG A 226 -15.72 -2.55 14.38
CA ARG A 226 -16.63 -2.16 15.47
C ARG A 226 -15.90 -1.35 16.54
N LEU A 227 -14.73 -1.82 16.97
CA LEU A 227 -13.90 -1.06 17.92
C LEU A 227 -13.54 0.34 17.42
N MET A 228 -13.22 0.50 16.13
CA MET A 228 -13.01 1.80 15.51
C MET A 228 -14.26 2.70 15.63
N LEU A 229 -15.44 2.16 15.39
CA LEU A 229 -16.70 2.90 15.54
C LEU A 229 -16.97 3.30 17.00
N GLU A 230 -16.63 2.44 17.96
CA GLU A 230 -16.72 2.73 19.40
C GLU A 230 -15.69 3.77 19.85
N GLN A 231 -14.51 3.80 19.24
CA GLN A 231 -13.43 4.77 19.49
C GLN A 231 -13.67 6.16 18.88
N GLY A 232 -14.75 6.34 18.11
CA GLY A 232 -15.11 7.64 17.55
C GLY A 232 -14.72 7.80 16.07
N PHE A 233 -14.59 6.72 15.30
CA PHE A 233 -14.27 6.79 13.87
C PHE A 233 -15.24 7.66 13.07
N VAL A 234 -16.53 7.66 13.41
CA VAL A 234 -17.50 8.54 12.75
C VAL A 234 -17.16 10.00 13.02
N GLN A 235 -16.82 10.37 14.26
CA GLN A 235 -16.42 11.73 14.60
C GLN A 235 -15.12 12.17 13.92
N GLU A 236 -14.17 11.25 13.76
CA GLU A 236 -12.94 11.53 12.99
C GLU A 236 -13.27 11.93 11.55
N VAL A 237 -14.20 11.22 10.88
CA VAL A 237 -14.62 11.55 9.51
C VAL A 237 -15.48 12.82 9.46
N GLU A 238 -16.30 13.10 10.47
CA GLU A 238 -17.04 14.36 10.59
C GLU A 238 -16.08 15.54 10.62
N ASN A 239 -15.02 15.49 11.45
CA ASN A 239 -13.99 16.53 11.55
C ASN A 239 -13.27 16.73 10.18
N LEU A 240 -13.01 15.64 9.44
CA LEU A 240 -12.45 15.74 8.09
C LEU A 240 -13.44 16.42 7.12
N ARG A 241 -14.73 16.14 7.23
CA ARG A 241 -15.77 16.76 6.37
C ARG A 241 -16.00 18.24 6.65
N GLU A 242 -15.71 18.72 7.84
CA GLU A 242 -15.75 20.16 8.15
C GLU A 242 -14.74 20.96 7.33
N ARG A 243 -13.70 20.31 6.85
CA ARG A 243 -12.73 20.89 5.93
C ARG A 243 -13.34 21.01 4.53
N ARG A 244 -13.35 22.21 3.99
CA ARG A 244 -13.95 22.53 2.67
C ARG A 244 -13.12 22.05 1.48
N ASP A 245 -11.86 21.73 1.71
CA ASP A 245 -10.90 21.24 0.72
C ASP A 245 -10.92 19.71 0.59
N LEU A 246 -11.63 18.99 1.49
CA LEU A 246 -11.76 17.55 1.41
C LEU A 246 -13.10 17.13 0.80
N HIS A 247 -13.06 16.10 -0.07
CA HIS A 247 -14.23 15.57 -0.76
C HIS A 247 -14.09 14.08 -1.06
N ALA A 248 -15.19 13.39 -1.35
CA ALA A 248 -15.25 11.94 -1.58
C ALA A 248 -14.35 11.42 -2.72
N GLY A 249 -13.92 12.30 -3.63
CA GLY A 249 -13.03 11.95 -4.75
C GLY A 249 -11.55 11.82 -4.38
N LEU A 250 -11.12 12.35 -3.23
CA LEU A 250 -9.71 12.33 -2.81
C LEU A 250 -9.23 10.91 -2.49
N PRO A 251 -7.97 10.57 -2.80
CA PRO A 251 -7.39 9.27 -2.46
C PRO A 251 -7.49 8.89 -0.99
N SER A 252 -7.27 9.84 -0.09
CA SER A 252 -7.42 9.71 1.37
C SER A 252 -8.83 9.31 1.78
N ILE A 253 -9.84 10.01 1.28
CA ILE A 253 -11.25 9.76 1.62
C ILE A 253 -11.77 8.48 0.96
N ARG A 254 -11.20 8.07 -0.16
CA ARG A 254 -11.50 6.79 -0.82
C ARG A 254 -10.89 5.59 -0.10
N ALA A 255 -10.07 5.79 0.93
CA ALA A 255 -9.56 4.71 1.77
C ALA A 255 -10.70 3.88 2.36
N VAL A 256 -10.43 2.57 2.53
CA VAL A 256 -11.41 1.64 3.08
C VAL A 256 -11.77 2.04 4.51
N GLY A 257 -13.06 2.09 4.81
CA GLY A 257 -13.61 2.62 6.05
C GLY A 257 -14.04 4.07 5.90
N TYR A 258 -13.12 4.96 5.53
CA TYR A 258 -13.42 6.40 5.37
C TYR A 258 -14.51 6.64 4.33
N ARG A 259 -14.42 6.01 3.17
CA ARG A 259 -15.47 6.14 2.14
C ARG A 259 -16.84 5.72 2.65
N GLN A 260 -16.96 4.63 3.39
CA GLN A 260 -18.22 4.13 3.89
C GLN A 260 -18.81 5.05 4.97
N VAL A 261 -17.97 5.56 5.87
CA VAL A 261 -18.40 6.54 6.88
C VAL A 261 -18.79 7.86 6.21
N TRP A 262 -18.06 8.31 5.19
CA TRP A 262 -18.40 9.50 4.41
C TRP A 262 -19.77 9.37 3.73
N GLU A 263 -20.04 8.24 3.05
CA GLU A 263 -21.33 7.93 2.42
C GLU A 263 -22.49 7.90 3.46
N TYR A 264 -22.22 7.40 4.68
CA TYR A 264 -23.17 7.45 5.79
C TYR A 264 -23.48 8.88 6.23
N LEU A 265 -22.48 9.71 6.39
CA LEU A 265 -22.61 11.12 6.78
C LEU A 265 -23.28 11.98 5.69
N GLU A 266 -23.27 11.55 4.45
CA GLU A 266 -24.05 12.14 3.34
C GLU A 266 -25.52 11.67 3.32
N GLY A 267 -25.91 10.74 4.20
CA GLY A 267 -27.26 10.18 4.24
C GLY A 267 -27.53 9.09 3.19
N ASN A 268 -26.51 8.64 2.50
CA ASN A 268 -26.63 7.59 1.47
C ASN A 268 -26.72 6.18 2.05
N LEU A 269 -26.34 6.01 3.31
CA LEU A 269 -26.34 4.73 4.04
C LEU A 269 -26.96 4.90 5.42
N THR A 270 -27.60 3.85 5.92
CA THR A 270 -27.87 3.71 7.35
C THR A 270 -26.60 3.34 8.10
N ARG A 271 -26.58 3.53 9.43
CA ARG A 271 -25.43 3.12 10.26
C ARG A 271 -25.12 1.63 10.14
N ALA A 272 -26.15 0.77 10.06
CA ALA A 272 -25.97 -0.68 9.90
C ALA A 272 -25.35 -1.02 8.54
N GLU A 273 -25.82 -0.40 7.46
CA GLU A 273 -25.25 -0.58 6.11
C GLU A 273 -23.81 -0.08 6.03
N MET A 274 -23.49 1.04 6.65
CA MET A 274 -22.13 1.57 6.71
C MET A 274 -21.17 0.60 7.39
N GLU A 275 -21.57 0.05 8.57
CA GLU A 275 -20.76 -0.97 9.27
C GLU A 275 -20.56 -2.21 8.41
N GLU A 276 -21.63 -2.76 7.84
CA GLU A 276 -21.56 -3.95 6.99
C GLU A 276 -20.68 -3.72 5.78
N ARG A 277 -20.88 -2.62 5.04
CA ARG A 277 -20.08 -2.28 3.85
C ARG A 277 -18.62 -2.02 4.20
N GLY A 278 -18.33 -1.40 5.35
CA GLY A 278 -16.98 -1.19 5.85
C GLY A 278 -16.25 -2.52 6.11
N ILE A 279 -16.92 -3.45 6.77
CA ILE A 279 -16.39 -4.80 7.03
C ILE A 279 -16.17 -5.56 5.71
N ILE A 280 -17.13 -5.52 4.79
CA ILE A 280 -17.02 -6.18 3.47
C ILE A 280 -15.85 -5.58 2.66
N ALA A 281 -15.75 -4.26 2.60
CA ALA A 281 -14.67 -3.58 1.87
C ALA A 281 -13.28 -3.92 2.45
N THR A 282 -13.17 -4.02 3.79
CA THR A 282 -11.94 -4.42 4.47
C THR A 282 -11.59 -5.89 4.18
N ARG A 283 -12.57 -6.80 4.15
CA ARG A 283 -12.35 -8.21 3.73
C ARG A 283 -11.90 -8.31 2.28
N GLN A 284 -12.44 -7.48 1.39
CA GLN A 284 -12.02 -7.42 -0.01
C GLN A 284 -10.58 -6.87 -0.15
N LEU A 285 -10.21 -5.87 0.66
CA LEU A 285 -8.84 -5.38 0.74
C LEU A 285 -7.89 -6.52 1.16
N ALA A 286 -8.19 -7.21 2.25
CA ALA A 286 -7.40 -8.34 2.72
C ALA A 286 -7.30 -9.47 1.67
N LYS A 287 -8.38 -9.77 0.94
CA LYS A 287 -8.36 -10.74 -0.18
C LYS A 287 -7.39 -10.31 -1.28
N ARG A 288 -7.38 -9.03 -1.67
CA ARG A 288 -6.41 -8.51 -2.67
C ARG A 288 -4.98 -8.61 -2.16
N GLN A 289 -4.73 -8.28 -0.90
CA GLN A 289 -3.40 -8.42 -0.28
C GLN A 289 -2.92 -9.89 -0.30
N PHE A 290 -3.78 -10.86 0.03
CA PHE A 290 -3.46 -12.28 -0.09
C PHE A 290 -3.15 -12.72 -1.52
N THR A 291 -3.89 -12.19 -2.51
CA THR A 291 -3.63 -12.51 -3.93
C THR A 291 -2.21 -12.08 -4.33
N TRP A 292 -1.78 -10.89 -3.90
CA TRP A 292 -0.43 -10.41 -4.11
C TRP A 292 0.61 -11.28 -3.39
N LEU A 293 0.42 -11.51 -2.09
CA LEU A 293 1.36 -12.29 -1.27
C LEU A 293 1.56 -13.72 -1.77
N ARG A 294 0.52 -14.35 -2.33
CA ARG A 294 0.63 -15.70 -2.91
C ARG A 294 1.42 -15.76 -4.20
N SER A 295 1.46 -14.68 -4.95
CA SER A 295 2.27 -14.57 -6.17
C SER A 295 3.67 -14.02 -5.91
N TRP A 296 4.00 -13.75 -4.64
CA TRP A 296 5.27 -13.16 -4.25
C TRP A 296 6.34 -14.25 -4.12
N ALA A 297 7.48 -14.06 -4.78
CA ALA A 297 8.59 -14.99 -4.68
C ALA A 297 9.35 -14.84 -3.34
N ASP A 298 10.00 -15.90 -2.90
CA ASP A 298 10.93 -15.93 -1.76
C ASP A 298 10.36 -15.41 -0.43
N LEU A 299 9.07 -15.66 -0.19
CA LEU A 299 8.34 -15.17 0.97
C LEU A 299 8.31 -16.21 2.09
N HIS A 300 8.89 -15.88 3.24
CA HIS A 300 8.80 -16.72 4.45
C HIS A 300 7.51 -16.43 5.22
N TRP A 301 6.64 -17.43 5.33
CA TRP A 301 5.33 -17.29 5.97
C TRP A 301 5.35 -17.62 7.46
N LEU A 302 4.70 -16.76 8.25
CA LEU A 302 4.44 -16.89 9.67
C LEU A 302 2.93 -16.98 9.91
N ASP A 303 2.49 -17.91 10.77
CA ASP A 303 1.09 -17.95 11.21
C ASP A 303 0.88 -16.96 12.35
N SER A 304 0.00 -15.99 12.16
CA SER A 304 -0.29 -14.97 13.18
C SER A 304 -0.96 -15.49 14.45
N LEU A 305 -1.27 -16.78 14.52
CA LEU A 305 -1.78 -17.46 15.71
C LEU A 305 -0.69 -18.24 16.47
N ALA A 306 0.48 -18.40 15.87
CA ALA A 306 1.60 -19.06 16.52
C ALA A 306 2.21 -18.13 17.61
N CYS A 307 2.57 -18.71 18.74
CA CYS A 307 3.19 -17.99 19.85
C CYS A 307 4.72 -17.84 19.70
N ASP A 308 5.32 -18.47 18.69
CA ASP A 308 6.77 -18.53 18.43
C ASP A 308 7.20 -17.75 17.18
N ASN A 309 6.42 -16.74 16.76
CA ASN A 309 6.70 -15.99 15.55
C ASN A 309 8.02 -15.22 15.60
N LEU A 310 8.35 -14.58 16.71
CA LEU A 310 9.63 -13.89 16.87
C LEU A 310 10.84 -14.85 16.75
N PRO A 311 10.93 -15.97 17.49
CA PRO A 311 12.02 -16.94 17.30
C PRO A 311 12.12 -17.47 15.87
N ARG A 312 11.01 -17.75 15.21
CA ARG A 312 10.99 -18.22 13.82
C ARG A 312 11.47 -17.16 12.84
N ALA A 313 11.05 -15.90 13.02
CA ALA A 313 11.52 -14.79 12.22
C ALA A 313 13.03 -14.59 12.39
N LEU A 314 13.56 -14.57 13.62
CA LEU A 314 14.99 -14.43 13.89
C LEU A 314 15.81 -15.56 13.25
N LYS A 315 15.38 -16.82 13.41
CA LYS A 315 16.02 -17.97 12.76
C LYS A 315 16.06 -17.87 11.25
N TYR A 316 14.97 -17.36 10.62
CA TYR A 316 14.96 -17.14 9.18
C TYR A 316 15.94 -16.01 8.78
N LEU A 317 15.95 -14.89 9.52
CA LEU A 317 16.85 -13.76 9.25
C LEU A 317 18.33 -14.16 9.36
N GLU A 318 18.69 -15.04 10.31
CA GLU A 318 20.02 -15.65 10.41
C GLU A 318 20.35 -16.50 9.18
N SER A 319 19.40 -17.35 8.75
CA SER A 319 19.59 -18.27 7.62
C SER A 319 19.82 -17.58 6.28
N VAL A 320 19.31 -16.36 6.10
CA VAL A 320 19.50 -15.54 4.89
C VAL A 320 20.57 -14.47 5.07
N SER A 321 21.39 -14.58 6.12
CA SER A 321 22.53 -13.70 6.41
C SER A 321 22.18 -12.20 6.50
N ILE A 322 20.98 -11.88 6.97
CA ILE A 322 20.62 -10.52 7.35
C ILE A 322 21.27 -10.12 8.67
N LEU A 323 21.30 -11.08 9.61
CA LEU A 323 22.04 -10.98 10.86
C LEU A 323 23.43 -11.58 10.59
N GLY A 324 24.43 -10.73 10.47
CA GLY A 324 25.79 -11.07 10.04
C GLY A 324 26.55 -12.03 10.91
#